data_3848bbd7e66f2e371b46dd663a802be0
#
_entry.id   3848bbd7e66f2e371b46dd663a802be0
#
_cell.length_a   1.000
_cell.length_b   1.000
_cell.length_c   1.000
_cell.angle_alpha   90.00
_cell.angle_beta   90.00
_cell.angle_gamma   90.00
#
_symmetry.space_group_name_H-M   'P 1'
#
loop_
_entity.id
_entity.type
_entity.pdbx_description
1 polymer ?
#
loop_
_entity_poly.entity_id
_entity_poly.type
_entity_poly.pdbx_seq_one_letter_code
_entity_poly.pdbx_strand_id
1 'polypeptide(L)'
;MSWCLTAMAIWSAVRMPNPIKVLLLGGTSEARMLAARLNADERFTVETSLAGATEKPLPVAGGSRRGGFGGTAGLADYLRAASVDIVIDGTHAFAATISRNAAEACDQTKTERLVVQRPPWEKTEGDRWLDVSDVPEAAATVSQRGGRVFLTIGRQDIAAFSGCRDAWFLIRSIDRPKQMIEVENYQLLQARGPFDFAAEKALLETNGIDLIVSKNSGGPDTYAKIEAARALALPVVMIRRPTPPDGSAVPSVDAALAWLDERYAEVF
;
A
#
# COMPACT_ATOMS: atom_id res chain seq x y z
N MET A 1 16.13 61.79 -42.84
CA MET A 1 14.89 61.47 -42.17
C MET A 1 14.85 59.94 -42.00
N SER A 2 15.20 59.48 -40.80
CA SER A 2 15.35 58.06 -40.49
C SER A 2 14.13 57.61 -39.72
N TRP A 3 13.39 56.63 -40.25
CA TRP A 3 12.28 55.99 -39.55
C TRP A 3 12.77 54.70 -38.96
N CYS A 4 12.96 54.71 -37.65
CA CYS A 4 13.26 53.51 -36.86
C CYS A 4 11.89 52.88 -36.44
N LEU A 5 11.50 51.77 -37.07
CA LEU A 5 10.36 50.98 -36.69
C LEU A 5 10.81 49.99 -35.59
N THR A 6 10.45 50.31 -34.36
CA THR A 6 10.61 49.41 -33.20
C THR A 6 9.51 48.35 -33.28
N ALA A 7 9.88 47.13 -33.67
CA ALA A 7 9.04 45.97 -33.58
C ALA A 7 8.92 45.56 -32.08
N MET A 8 7.85 45.91 -31.40
CA MET A 8 7.46 45.32 -30.12
C MET A 8 7.03 43.88 -30.36
N ALA A 9 7.89 42.95 -30.01
CA ALA A 9 7.53 41.55 -29.93
C ALA A 9 6.50 41.38 -28.79
N ILE A 10 5.23 41.17 -29.16
CA ILE A 10 4.20 40.76 -28.22
C ILE A 10 4.47 39.29 -27.90
N TRP A 11 5.16 39.03 -26.83
CA TRP A 11 5.15 37.71 -26.22
C TRP A 11 3.77 37.51 -25.60
N SER A 12 2.89 36.84 -26.31
CA SER A 12 1.68 36.28 -25.72
C SER A 12 2.17 35.22 -24.74
N ALA A 13 2.07 35.51 -23.45
CA ALA A 13 2.26 34.50 -22.42
C ALA A 13 1.24 33.38 -22.71
N VAL A 14 1.72 32.25 -23.21
CA VAL A 14 0.92 31.03 -23.27
C VAL A 14 0.54 30.74 -21.83
N ARG A 15 -0.75 30.89 -21.50
CA ARG A 15 -1.28 30.60 -20.18
C ARG A 15 -1.11 29.10 -19.99
N MET A 16 -0.12 28.69 -19.19
CA MET A 16 0.04 27.29 -18.84
C MET A 16 -1.28 26.81 -18.23
N PRO A 17 -1.79 25.67 -18.66
CA PRO A 17 -2.99 25.11 -18.07
C PRO A 17 -2.81 24.94 -16.57
N ASN A 18 -3.90 25.03 -15.79
CA ASN A 18 -3.81 24.77 -14.35
C ASN A 18 -3.35 23.33 -14.11
N PRO A 19 -2.43 23.09 -13.21
CA PRO A 19 -1.97 21.72 -12.93
C PRO A 19 -3.13 20.85 -12.42
N ILE A 20 -3.18 19.61 -12.87
CA ILE A 20 -4.14 18.60 -12.41
C ILE A 20 -3.87 18.31 -10.92
N LYS A 21 -4.88 18.45 -10.09
CA LYS A 21 -4.80 18.20 -8.65
C LYS A 21 -5.02 16.72 -8.33
N VAL A 22 -4.00 16.07 -7.85
CA VAL A 22 -3.98 14.65 -7.52
C VAL A 22 -3.99 14.44 -6.01
N LEU A 23 -4.99 13.73 -5.51
CA LEU A 23 -4.95 13.16 -4.16
C LEU A 23 -4.42 11.73 -4.24
N LEU A 24 -3.22 11.50 -3.70
CA LEU A 24 -2.60 10.19 -3.64
C LEU A 24 -2.83 9.57 -2.25
N LEU A 25 -3.64 8.51 -2.19
CA LEU A 25 -3.77 7.70 -0.98
C LEU A 25 -2.55 6.80 -0.86
N GLY A 26 -1.69 7.06 0.12
CA GLY A 26 -0.36 6.48 0.23
C GLY A 26 -0.26 5.37 1.27
N GLY A 27 0.97 4.89 1.45
CA GLY A 27 1.33 3.87 2.45
C GLY A 27 2.16 2.72 1.88
N THR A 28 2.42 2.70 0.57
CA THR A 28 3.25 1.69 -0.12
C THR A 28 4.51 2.34 -0.71
N SER A 29 5.46 1.50 -1.14
CA SER A 29 6.64 1.94 -1.91
C SER A 29 6.24 2.54 -3.25
N GLU A 30 5.25 1.96 -3.92
CA GLU A 30 4.71 2.45 -5.18
C GLU A 30 4.13 3.86 -5.04
N ALA A 31 3.30 4.09 -4.02
CA ALA A 31 2.74 5.41 -3.76
C ALA A 31 3.84 6.46 -3.48
N ARG A 32 4.91 6.08 -2.76
CA ARG A 32 6.03 6.99 -2.50
C ARG A 32 6.82 7.31 -3.77
N MET A 33 7.06 6.31 -4.62
CA MET A 33 7.72 6.54 -5.91
C MET A 33 6.87 7.40 -6.83
N LEU A 34 5.56 7.15 -6.88
CA LEU A 34 4.64 7.94 -7.69
C LEU A 34 4.57 9.39 -7.19
N ALA A 35 4.50 9.63 -5.87
CA ALA A 35 4.56 10.96 -5.29
C ALA A 35 5.82 11.73 -5.73
N ALA A 36 6.99 11.06 -5.74
CA ALA A 36 8.25 11.68 -6.16
C ALA A 36 8.22 12.06 -7.65
N ARG A 37 7.69 11.18 -8.51
CA ARG A 37 7.58 11.42 -9.95
C ARG A 37 6.61 12.56 -10.26
N LEU A 38 5.43 12.56 -9.63
CA LEU A 38 4.43 13.60 -9.83
C LEU A 38 4.84 14.96 -9.28
N ASN A 39 5.55 14.99 -8.15
CA ASN A 39 6.07 16.25 -7.59
C ASN A 39 7.19 16.89 -8.44
N ALA A 40 7.83 16.12 -9.32
CA ALA A 40 8.84 16.61 -10.27
C ALA A 40 8.23 17.07 -11.61
N ASP A 41 6.92 16.94 -11.78
CA ASP A 41 6.20 17.25 -13.01
C ASP A 41 5.22 18.41 -12.80
N GLU A 42 5.49 19.55 -13.42
CA GLU A 42 4.71 20.79 -13.25
C GLU A 42 3.26 20.67 -13.74
N ARG A 43 2.92 19.63 -14.50
CA ARG A 43 1.54 19.33 -14.94
C ARG A 43 0.64 18.91 -13.79
N PHE A 44 1.20 18.49 -12.67
CA PHE A 44 0.47 17.93 -11.54
C PHE A 44 0.75 18.68 -10.23
N THR A 45 -0.27 18.78 -9.41
CA THR A 45 -0.11 19.16 -7.99
C THR A 45 -0.56 17.97 -7.15
N VAL A 46 0.37 17.36 -6.41
CA VAL A 46 0.09 16.14 -5.64
C VAL A 46 0.04 16.43 -4.15
N GLU A 47 -1.00 15.93 -3.50
CA GLU A 47 -1.06 15.81 -2.05
C GLU A 47 -1.16 14.32 -1.66
N THR A 48 -0.21 13.84 -0.86
CA THR A 48 -0.20 12.46 -0.39
C THR A 48 -0.89 12.34 0.96
N SER A 49 -1.92 11.51 1.05
CA SER A 49 -2.62 11.22 2.30
C SER A 49 -2.11 9.92 2.92
N LEU A 50 -1.61 10.01 4.16
CA LEU A 50 -1.14 8.87 4.95
C LEU A 50 -2.12 8.60 6.09
N ALA A 51 -2.69 7.40 6.18
CA ALA A 51 -3.68 7.01 7.18
C ALA A 51 -3.18 7.04 8.65
N GLY A 52 -1.86 7.19 8.86
CA GLY A 52 -1.29 7.15 10.21
C GLY A 52 -1.15 5.72 10.78
N ALA A 53 -1.20 4.71 9.91
CA ALA A 53 -0.96 3.32 10.30
C ALA A 53 0.45 3.11 10.88
N THR A 54 1.42 3.93 10.49
CA THR A 54 2.80 3.94 10.97
C THR A 54 3.07 5.19 11.78
N GLU A 55 3.76 5.07 12.93
CA GLU A 55 4.09 6.22 13.80
C GLU A 55 5.10 7.14 13.14
N LYS A 56 6.11 6.54 12.49
CA LYS A 56 7.14 7.25 11.73
C LYS A 56 7.09 6.80 10.27
N PRO A 57 6.18 7.36 9.46
CA PRO A 57 6.16 7.06 8.03
C PRO A 57 7.44 7.56 7.36
N LEU A 58 7.83 6.91 6.27
CA LEU A 58 8.91 7.42 5.43
C LEU A 58 8.47 8.74 4.79
N PRO A 59 9.40 9.68 4.56
CA PRO A 59 9.11 10.93 3.87
C PRO A 59 8.51 10.68 2.49
N VAL A 60 7.59 11.53 2.10
CA VAL A 60 7.03 11.58 0.74
C VAL A 60 7.36 12.93 0.12
N ALA A 61 7.54 12.97 -1.19
CA ALA A 61 7.77 14.21 -1.90
C ALA A 61 6.45 15.00 -2.04
N GLY A 62 6.53 16.33 -2.06
CA GLY A 62 5.39 17.21 -2.21
C GLY A 62 4.57 17.41 -0.95
N GLY A 63 3.32 17.86 -1.13
CA GLY A 63 2.37 18.05 -0.05
C GLY A 63 1.97 16.73 0.59
N SER A 64 1.82 16.72 1.90
CA SER A 64 1.32 15.52 2.60
C SER A 64 0.42 15.88 3.76
N ARG A 65 -0.62 15.05 3.96
CA ARG A 65 -1.49 15.08 5.13
C ARG A 65 -1.44 13.75 5.88
N ARG A 66 -1.78 13.77 7.14
CA ARG A 66 -1.83 12.59 7.99
C ARG A 66 -3.18 12.48 8.69
N GLY A 67 -3.71 11.27 8.74
CA GLY A 67 -5.00 10.95 9.37
C GLY A 67 -6.07 10.54 8.36
N GLY A 68 -7.17 10.00 8.87
CA GLY A 68 -8.33 9.62 8.07
C GLY A 68 -9.15 10.84 7.60
N PHE A 69 -10.12 10.57 6.75
CA PHE A 69 -11.06 11.59 6.26
C PHE A 69 -12.40 11.58 7.02
N GLY A 70 -12.63 10.62 7.92
CA GLY A 70 -13.93 10.46 8.58
C GLY A 70 -14.91 9.60 7.75
N GLY A 71 -14.38 8.64 6.97
CA GLY A 71 -15.17 7.76 6.12
C GLY A 71 -15.44 8.34 4.73
N THR A 72 -16.40 7.76 4.02
CA THR A 72 -16.78 8.15 2.64
C THR A 72 -17.24 9.60 2.56
N ALA A 73 -18.12 10.03 3.47
CA ALA A 73 -18.67 11.40 3.45
C ALA A 73 -17.56 12.45 3.64
N GLY A 74 -16.70 12.27 4.65
CA GLY A 74 -15.61 13.21 4.89
C GLY A 74 -14.58 13.24 3.75
N LEU A 75 -14.36 12.10 3.06
CA LEU A 75 -13.52 12.07 1.87
C LEU A 75 -14.19 12.83 0.72
N ALA A 76 -15.49 12.62 0.47
CA ALA A 76 -16.22 13.34 -0.57
C ALA A 76 -16.22 14.86 -0.33
N ASP A 77 -16.39 15.29 0.91
CA ASP A 77 -16.32 16.71 1.27
C ASP A 77 -14.91 17.29 1.04
N TYR A 78 -13.88 16.51 1.38
CA TYR A 78 -12.50 16.89 1.09
C TYR A 78 -12.23 17.02 -0.40
N LEU A 79 -12.69 16.08 -1.23
CA LEU A 79 -12.50 16.11 -2.68
C LEU A 79 -13.13 17.39 -3.30
N ARG A 80 -14.33 17.76 -2.85
CA ARG A 80 -15.00 18.99 -3.30
C ARG A 80 -14.26 20.24 -2.85
N ALA A 81 -13.91 20.33 -1.54
CA ALA A 81 -13.29 21.52 -0.95
C ALA A 81 -11.89 21.80 -1.54
N ALA A 82 -11.10 20.75 -1.79
CA ALA A 82 -9.77 20.84 -2.38
C ALA A 82 -9.81 20.93 -3.91
N SER A 83 -10.99 20.74 -4.53
CA SER A 83 -11.14 20.64 -6.01
C SER A 83 -10.17 19.60 -6.58
N VAL A 84 -10.21 18.38 -6.05
CA VAL A 84 -9.38 17.27 -6.50
C VAL A 84 -9.91 16.76 -7.84
N ASP A 85 -9.05 16.68 -8.84
CA ASP A 85 -9.39 16.20 -10.17
C ASP A 85 -9.29 14.68 -10.27
N ILE A 86 -8.24 14.10 -9.65
CA ILE A 86 -7.94 12.67 -9.71
C ILE A 86 -7.59 12.15 -8.32
N VAL A 87 -8.17 11.02 -7.94
CA VAL A 87 -7.75 10.23 -6.77
C VAL A 87 -6.93 9.03 -7.25
N ILE A 88 -5.72 8.87 -6.71
CA ILE A 88 -4.93 7.67 -6.93
C ILE A 88 -4.88 6.86 -5.64
N ASP A 89 -5.47 5.67 -5.67
CA ASP A 89 -5.39 4.71 -4.57
C ASP A 89 -4.12 3.86 -4.71
N GLY A 90 -3.04 4.30 -4.06
CA GLY A 90 -1.78 3.58 -3.93
C GLY A 90 -1.63 2.92 -2.56
N THR A 91 -2.73 2.61 -1.87
CA THR A 91 -2.72 1.96 -0.56
C THR A 91 -2.35 0.48 -0.65
N HIS A 92 -2.08 -0.13 0.51
CA HIS A 92 -1.80 -1.55 0.56
C HIS A 92 -3.04 -2.37 0.13
N ALA A 93 -2.86 -3.46 -0.62
CA ALA A 93 -3.93 -4.31 -1.14
C ALA A 93 -4.93 -4.82 -0.07
N PHE A 94 -4.54 -4.80 1.19
CA PHE A 94 -5.38 -5.15 2.35
C PHE A 94 -5.99 -3.94 3.07
N ALA A 95 -5.87 -2.75 2.53
CA ALA A 95 -6.49 -1.55 3.08
C ALA A 95 -7.93 -1.35 2.55
N ALA A 96 -8.74 -2.41 2.53
CA ALA A 96 -10.04 -2.49 1.87
C ALA A 96 -11.02 -1.37 2.28
N THR A 97 -10.97 -0.90 3.53
CA THR A 97 -11.86 0.14 4.03
C THR A 97 -11.60 1.48 3.33
N ILE A 98 -10.34 1.91 3.22
CA ILE A 98 -10.04 3.20 2.56
C ILE A 98 -10.26 3.10 1.05
N SER A 99 -9.94 1.97 0.41
CA SER A 99 -10.18 1.77 -1.01
C SER A 99 -11.68 1.83 -1.35
N ARG A 100 -12.54 1.24 -0.52
CA ARG A 100 -14.01 1.33 -0.66
C ARG A 100 -14.50 2.76 -0.44
N ASN A 101 -14.06 3.41 0.64
CA ASN A 101 -14.43 4.81 0.89
C ASN A 101 -14.02 5.71 -0.26
N ALA A 102 -12.85 5.46 -0.87
CA ALA A 102 -12.37 6.22 -2.02
C ALA A 102 -13.24 5.99 -3.27
N ALA A 103 -13.61 4.73 -3.54
CA ALA A 103 -14.51 4.43 -4.65
C ALA A 103 -15.85 5.14 -4.49
N GLU A 104 -16.51 4.98 -3.34
CA GLU A 104 -17.80 5.60 -3.05
C GLU A 104 -17.74 7.14 -3.07
N ALA A 105 -16.67 7.74 -2.51
CA ALA A 105 -16.50 9.19 -2.50
C ALA A 105 -16.29 9.74 -3.92
N CYS A 106 -15.49 9.07 -4.74
CA CYS A 106 -15.26 9.43 -6.14
C CYS A 106 -16.55 9.33 -6.96
N ASP A 107 -17.36 8.28 -6.74
CA ASP A 107 -18.67 8.15 -7.41
C ASP A 107 -19.61 9.29 -7.04
N GLN A 108 -19.65 9.71 -5.77
CA GLN A 108 -20.48 10.82 -5.27
C GLN A 108 -20.04 12.19 -5.81
N THR A 109 -18.75 12.37 -6.02
CA THR A 109 -18.17 13.65 -6.46
C THR A 109 -17.90 13.70 -7.96
N LYS A 110 -18.03 12.57 -8.66
CA LYS A 110 -17.62 12.40 -10.06
C LYS A 110 -16.13 12.66 -10.29
N THR A 111 -15.33 12.47 -9.26
CA THR A 111 -13.88 12.55 -9.33
C THR A 111 -13.33 11.26 -9.93
N GLU A 112 -12.41 11.36 -10.86
CA GLU A 112 -11.80 10.19 -11.48
C GLU A 112 -10.90 9.45 -10.48
N ARG A 113 -10.87 8.10 -10.55
CA ARG A 113 -10.09 7.28 -9.64
C ARG A 113 -9.26 6.23 -10.39
N LEU A 114 -7.99 6.14 -10.02
CA LEU A 114 -7.08 5.08 -10.44
C LEU A 114 -6.59 4.28 -9.22
N VAL A 115 -6.55 2.96 -9.34
CA VAL A 115 -5.92 2.08 -8.35
C VAL A 115 -4.54 1.65 -8.84
N VAL A 116 -3.52 1.85 -8.03
CA VAL A 116 -2.16 1.34 -8.31
C VAL A 116 -1.90 0.14 -7.41
N GLN A 117 -2.00 -1.04 -7.97
CA GLN A 117 -1.90 -2.28 -7.20
C GLN A 117 -1.04 -3.31 -7.91
N ARG A 118 0.17 -3.54 -7.37
CA ARG A 118 1.06 -4.60 -7.85
C ARG A 118 0.36 -5.97 -7.86
N PRO A 119 0.71 -6.89 -8.79
CA PRO A 119 0.14 -8.24 -8.83
C PRO A 119 0.34 -9.00 -7.51
N PRO A 120 -0.56 -9.93 -7.15
CA PRO A 120 -0.32 -10.84 -6.04
C PRO A 120 0.88 -11.74 -6.35
N TRP A 121 1.47 -12.33 -5.31
CA TRP A 121 2.39 -13.42 -5.50
C TRP A 121 1.64 -14.65 -6.00
N GLU A 122 2.26 -15.35 -6.91
CA GLU A 122 1.77 -16.62 -7.44
C GLU A 122 2.52 -17.78 -6.81
N LYS A 123 1.79 -18.86 -6.57
CA LYS A 123 2.36 -20.08 -6.03
C LYS A 123 3.27 -20.73 -7.07
N THR A 124 4.49 -21.07 -6.68
CA THR A 124 5.47 -21.73 -7.52
C THR A 124 5.81 -23.12 -6.99
N GLU A 125 6.55 -23.90 -7.78
CA GLU A 125 7.00 -25.22 -7.37
C GLU A 125 7.79 -25.17 -6.06
N GLY A 126 7.50 -26.10 -5.14
CA GLY A 126 8.08 -26.13 -3.81
C GLY A 126 7.33 -25.31 -2.76
N ASP A 127 6.43 -24.40 -3.14
CA ASP A 127 5.62 -23.66 -2.19
C ASP A 127 4.56 -24.55 -1.52
N ARG A 128 4.47 -24.43 -0.20
CA ARG A 128 3.49 -25.15 0.64
C ARG A 128 2.46 -24.16 1.20
N TRP A 129 1.71 -23.49 0.31
CA TRP A 129 0.70 -22.54 0.77
C TRP A 129 -0.59 -23.24 1.19
N LEU A 130 -1.10 -22.76 2.31
CA LEU A 130 -2.45 -23.01 2.82
C LEU A 130 -3.23 -21.72 2.60
N ASP A 131 -3.99 -21.68 1.51
CA ASP A 131 -4.76 -20.49 1.14
C ASP A 131 -5.96 -20.34 2.03
N VAL A 132 -6.11 -19.16 2.65
CA VAL A 132 -7.24 -18.77 3.51
C VAL A 132 -7.85 -17.46 3.04
N SER A 133 -9.15 -17.28 3.31
CA SER A 133 -9.88 -16.11 2.83
C SER A 133 -9.56 -14.84 3.61
N ASP A 134 -9.33 -14.97 4.92
CA ASP A 134 -9.21 -13.82 5.82
C ASP A 134 -8.35 -14.15 7.06
N VAL A 135 -8.22 -13.14 7.92
CA VAL A 135 -7.46 -13.24 9.17
C VAL A 135 -8.09 -14.20 10.19
N PRO A 136 -9.41 -14.22 10.39
CA PRO A 136 -10.06 -15.23 11.24
C PRO A 136 -9.78 -16.67 10.82
N GLU A 137 -9.86 -16.99 9.53
CA GLU A 137 -9.57 -18.33 9.02
C GLU A 137 -8.07 -18.68 9.21
N ALA A 138 -7.16 -17.69 9.03
CA ALA A 138 -5.76 -17.88 9.32
C ALA A 138 -5.52 -18.21 10.81
N ALA A 139 -6.19 -17.50 11.72
CA ALA A 139 -6.09 -17.75 13.15
C ALA A 139 -6.64 -19.14 13.51
N ALA A 140 -7.77 -19.56 12.94
CA ALA A 140 -8.32 -20.89 13.12
C ALA A 140 -7.34 -21.99 12.64
N THR A 141 -6.71 -21.79 11.49
CA THR A 141 -5.68 -22.71 10.96
C THR A 141 -4.48 -22.82 11.90
N VAL A 142 -4.00 -21.70 12.44
CA VAL A 142 -2.90 -21.68 13.41
C VAL A 142 -3.32 -22.37 14.72
N SER A 143 -4.52 -22.11 15.23
CA SER A 143 -5.03 -22.71 16.46
C SER A 143 -5.11 -24.23 16.38
N GLN A 144 -5.44 -24.78 15.21
CA GLN A 144 -5.48 -26.24 15.00
C GLN A 144 -4.11 -26.87 14.87
N ARG A 145 -3.09 -26.14 14.38
CA ARG A 145 -1.75 -26.68 14.12
C ARG A 145 -0.79 -26.49 15.29
N GLY A 146 -0.92 -25.39 16.02
CA GLY A 146 0.04 -24.98 17.02
C GLY A 146 1.44 -24.71 16.43
N GLY A 147 2.47 -24.85 17.29
CA GLY A 147 3.88 -24.75 16.87
C GLY A 147 4.45 -23.33 16.91
N ARG A 148 5.62 -23.15 16.29
CA ARG A 148 6.33 -21.85 16.25
C ARG A 148 5.98 -21.09 14.99
N VAL A 149 5.25 -20.00 15.13
CA VAL A 149 4.61 -19.27 14.05
C VAL A 149 5.30 -17.93 13.81
N PHE A 150 5.75 -17.68 12.58
CA PHE A 150 6.19 -16.36 12.14
C PHE A 150 5.01 -15.55 11.61
N LEU A 151 4.54 -14.56 12.40
CA LEU A 151 3.36 -13.75 12.12
C LEU A 151 3.75 -12.41 11.46
N THR A 152 3.42 -12.24 10.17
CA THR A 152 3.84 -11.09 9.35
C THR A 152 2.68 -10.34 8.68
N ILE A 153 1.58 -10.13 9.41
CA ILE A 153 0.31 -9.59 8.87
C ILE A 153 0.07 -8.11 9.18
N GLY A 154 0.98 -7.47 9.89
CA GLY A 154 0.82 -6.10 10.34
C GLY A 154 0.09 -5.97 11.68
N ARG A 155 0.34 -4.86 12.38
CA ARG A 155 -0.02 -4.67 13.79
C ARG A 155 -1.51 -4.66 14.13
N GLN A 156 -2.37 -4.39 13.15
CA GLN A 156 -3.81 -4.24 13.37
C GLN A 156 -4.53 -5.58 13.56
N ASP A 157 -3.99 -6.66 12.97
CA ASP A 157 -4.65 -7.96 12.90
C ASP A 157 -4.08 -8.98 13.89
N ILE A 158 -3.04 -8.60 14.64
CA ILE A 158 -2.33 -9.50 15.57
C ILE A 158 -3.26 -10.05 16.64
N ALA A 159 -4.16 -9.22 17.19
CA ALA A 159 -5.08 -9.61 18.24
C ALA A 159 -6.02 -10.77 17.87
N ALA A 160 -6.26 -11.00 16.57
CA ALA A 160 -7.05 -12.12 16.09
C ALA A 160 -6.47 -13.49 16.46
N PHE A 161 -5.17 -13.55 16.77
CA PHE A 161 -4.46 -14.79 17.13
C PHE A 161 -4.40 -15.05 18.64
N SER A 162 -5.06 -14.23 19.47
CA SER A 162 -5.08 -14.39 20.93
C SER A 162 -5.66 -15.72 21.41
N GLY A 163 -6.50 -16.38 20.58
CA GLY A 163 -7.03 -17.71 20.88
C GLY A 163 -6.08 -18.88 20.61
N CYS A 164 -4.94 -18.66 19.97
CA CYS A 164 -3.99 -19.71 19.55
C CYS A 164 -3.04 -20.08 20.69
N ARG A 165 -3.53 -20.74 21.74
CA ARG A 165 -2.79 -20.99 22.99
C ARG A 165 -1.61 -21.96 22.84
N ASP A 166 -1.70 -22.89 21.89
CA ASP A 166 -0.66 -23.91 21.62
C ASP A 166 0.41 -23.41 20.61
N ALA A 167 0.37 -22.12 20.27
CA ALA A 167 1.36 -21.50 19.37
C ALA A 167 2.29 -20.56 20.13
N TRP A 168 3.56 -20.56 19.73
CA TRP A 168 4.52 -19.52 20.06
C TRP A 168 4.68 -18.60 18.85
N PHE A 169 4.72 -17.30 19.05
CA PHE A 169 4.75 -16.34 17.96
C PHE A 169 6.04 -15.53 17.89
N LEU A 170 6.69 -15.53 16.72
CA LEU A 170 7.58 -14.46 16.31
C LEU A 170 6.76 -13.43 15.54
N ILE A 171 6.48 -12.29 16.13
CA ILE A 171 5.62 -11.26 15.55
C ILE A 171 6.48 -10.17 14.91
N ARG A 172 6.38 -9.97 13.60
CA ARG A 172 7.05 -8.86 12.94
C ARG A 172 6.09 -7.71 12.61
N SER A 173 6.44 -6.52 13.09
CA SER A 173 5.74 -5.28 12.78
C SER A 173 6.70 -4.10 12.67
N ILE A 174 6.30 -3.04 11.94
CA ILE A 174 7.09 -1.81 11.83
C ILE A 174 7.11 -1.08 13.17
N ASP A 175 5.94 -0.88 13.75
CA ASP A 175 5.76 -0.24 15.05
C ASP A 175 5.17 -1.24 16.05
N ARG A 176 5.32 -0.96 17.33
CA ARG A 176 4.73 -1.80 18.37
C ARG A 176 3.20 -1.81 18.24
N PRO A 177 2.55 -2.99 18.26
CA PRO A 177 1.10 -3.09 18.25
C PRO A 177 0.49 -2.36 19.45
N LYS A 178 -0.66 -1.68 19.21
CA LYS A 178 -1.41 -1.04 20.31
C LYS A 178 -2.15 -2.06 21.18
N GLN A 179 -2.66 -3.11 20.55
CA GLN A 179 -3.22 -4.27 21.20
C GLN A 179 -2.27 -5.43 20.93
N MET A 180 -1.73 -5.99 21.98
CA MET A 180 -0.87 -7.17 21.90
C MET A 180 -1.75 -8.41 21.86
N ILE A 181 -1.16 -9.50 21.37
CA ILE A 181 -1.74 -10.82 21.43
C ILE A 181 -1.83 -11.24 22.92
N GLU A 182 -2.97 -11.80 23.29
CA GLU A 182 -3.21 -12.31 24.66
C GLU A 182 -2.72 -13.76 24.78
N VAL A 183 -1.48 -14.02 24.37
CA VAL A 183 -0.76 -15.28 24.60
C VAL A 183 0.52 -14.98 25.36
N GLU A 184 0.90 -15.91 26.25
CA GLU A 184 2.08 -15.72 27.11
C GLU A 184 3.40 -15.85 26.34
N ASN A 185 3.38 -16.54 25.19
CA ASN A 185 4.59 -16.97 24.48
C ASN A 185 4.74 -16.28 23.12
N TYR A 186 5.32 -15.09 23.11
CA TYR A 186 5.69 -14.42 21.85
C TYR A 186 6.99 -13.64 21.97
N GLN A 187 7.60 -13.38 20.82
CA GLN A 187 8.71 -12.43 20.66
C GLN A 187 8.29 -11.37 19.62
N LEU A 188 8.51 -10.09 19.94
CA LEU A 188 8.26 -8.99 19.00
C LEU A 188 9.55 -8.61 18.28
N LEU A 189 9.50 -8.63 16.93
CA LEU A 189 10.56 -8.17 16.05
C LEU A 189 10.10 -6.88 15.36
N GLN A 190 10.68 -5.74 15.71
CA GLN A 190 10.42 -4.48 15.03
C GLN A 190 11.37 -4.35 13.84
N ALA A 191 10.83 -4.46 12.63
CA ALA A 191 11.61 -4.36 11.40
C ALA A 191 10.76 -3.82 10.24
N ARG A 192 11.44 -3.12 9.33
CA ARG A 192 10.85 -2.59 8.10
C ARG A 192 11.64 -3.14 6.90
N GLY A 193 10.92 -3.58 5.88
CA GLY A 193 11.54 -4.03 4.63
C GLY A 193 12.25 -2.88 3.86
N PRO A 194 12.92 -3.20 2.78
CA PRO A 194 12.98 -4.51 2.15
C PRO A 194 13.77 -5.54 2.98
N PHE A 195 13.46 -6.83 2.80
CA PHE A 195 14.11 -7.93 3.49
C PHE A 195 14.93 -8.77 2.51
N ASP A 196 16.04 -9.30 3.01
CA ASP A 196 16.96 -10.15 2.25
C ASP A 196 16.69 -11.64 2.51
N PHE A 197 16.87 -12.49 1.48
CA PHE A 197 16.61 -13.92 1.54
C PHE A 197 17.45 -14.63 2.61
N ALA A 198 18.77 -14.34 2.67
CA ALA A 198 19.66 -15.03 3.61
C ALA A 198 19.32 -14.66 5.05
N ALA A 199 18.98 -13.38 5.29
CA ALA A 199 18.55 -12.91 6.61
C ALA A 199 17.20 -13.52 7.02
N GLU A 200 16.23 -13.62 6.10
CA GLU A 200 14.94 -14.25 6.38
C GLU A 200 15.11 -15.75 6.67
N LYS A 201 15.91 -16.46 5.86
CA LYS A 201 16.20 -17.89 6.09
C LYS A 201 16.83 -18.12 7.46
N ALA A 202 17.88 -17.37 7.79
CA ALA A 202 18.54 -17.46 9.09
C ALA A 202 17.60 -17.14 10.25
N LEU A 203 16.70 -16.14 10.09
CA LEU A 203 15.68 -15.80 11.08
C LEU A 203 14.75 -16.98 11.36
N LEU A 204 14.26 -17.64 10.30
CA LEU A 204 13.36 -18.79 10.42
C LEU A 204 14.03 -19.97 11.08
N GLU A 205 15.28 -20.30 10.69
CA GLU A 205 16.06 -21.40 11.27
C GLU A 205 16.39 -21.14 12.73
N THR A 206 16.92 -19.94 13.06
CA THR A 206 17.35 -19.59 14.43
C THR A 206 16.17 -19.62 15.41
N ASN A 207 14.97 -19.25 14.96
CA ASN A 207 13.80 -19.26 15.80
C ASN A 207 13.01 -20.58 15.73
N GLY A 208 13.47 -21.57 14.97
CA GLY A 208 12.82 -22.86 14.81
C GLY A 208 11.38 -22.73 14.33
N ILE A 209 11.15 -21.90 13.32
CA ILE A 209 9.79 -21.61 12.80
C ILE A 209 9.23 -22.84 12.07
N ASP A 210 8.01 -23.22 12.42
CA ASP A 210 7.27 -24.33 11.81
C ASP A 210 6.24 -23.86 10.76
N LEU A 211 5.80 -22.60 10.86
CA LEU A 211 4.70 -22.05 10.06
C LEU A 211 4.86 -20.55 9.88
N ILE A 212 4.55 -20.05 8.70
CA ILE A 212 4.49 -18.61 8.44
C ILE A 212 3.04 -18.20 8.19
N VAL A 213 2.61 -17.06 8.75
CA VAL A 213 1.35 -16.41 8.36
C VAL A 213 1.67 -15.13 7.62
N SER A 214 1.18 -15.03 6.40
CA SER A 214 1.46 -13.90 5.51
C SER A 214 0.21 -13.47 4.75
N LYS A 215 0.05 -12.17 4.55
CA LYS A 215 -0.86 -11.59 3.58
C LYS A 215 -0.21 -11.69 2.19
N ASN A 216 -0.99 -12.06 1.16
CA ASN A 216 -0.51 -12.02 -0.23
C ASN A 216 -0.43 -10.56 -0.72
N SER A 217 0.59 -9.86 -0.24
CA SER A 217 0.76 -8.43 -0.52
C SER A 217 1.38 -8.13 -1.89
N GLY A 218 1.99 -9.12 -2.53
CA GLY A 218 2.73 -8.91 -3.79
C GLY A 218 3.98 -8.06 -3.65
N GLY A 219 4.70 -7.92 -4.76
CA GLY A 219 5.92 -7.10 -4.84
C GLY A 219 7.14 -7.69 -4.12
N PRO A 220 8.32 -7.11 -4.34
CA PRO A 220 9.60 -7.67 -3.88
C PRO A 220 9.92 -7.41 -2.41
N ASP A 221 9.49 -6.27 -1.84
CA ASP A 221 9.98 -5.76 -0.53
C ASP A 221 9.88 -6.76 0.62
N THR A 222 8.92 -7.69 0.55
CA THR A 222 8.66 -8.68 1.61
C THR A 222 8.54 -10.11 1.08
N TYR A 223 8.96 -10.37 -0.17
CA TYR A 223 8.86 -11.70 -0.79
C TYR A 223 9.91 -12.67 -0.23
N ALA A 224 11.06 -12.18 0.20
CA ALA A 224 12.17 -12.98 0.71
C ALA A 224 11.76 -14.02 1.77
N LYS A 225 10.76 -13.74 2.62
CA LYS A 225 10.23 -14.72 3.60
C LYS A 225 9.51 -15.89 2.91
N ILE A 226 8.91 -15.69 1.73
CA ILE A 226 8.25 -16.75 0.96
C ILE A 226 9.31 -17.65 0.30
N GLU A 227 10.37 -17.04 -0.24
CA GLU A 227 11.52 -17.78 -0.78
C GLU A 227 12.22 -18.60 0.32
N ALA A 228 12.42 -18.00 1.50
CA ALA A 228 12.99 -18.68 2.65
C ALA A 228 12.09 -19.83 3.14
N ALA A 229 10.77 -19.64 3.18
CA ALA A 229 9.83 -20.71 3.50
C ALA A 229 9.90 -21.86 2.51
N ARG A 230 9.99 -21.57 1.20
CA ARG A 230 10.15 -22.58 0.15
C ARG A 230 11.45 -23.37 0.32
N ALA A 231 12.57 -22.67 0.54
CA ALA A 231 13.88 -23.30 0.75
C ALA A 231 13.94 -24.23 1.97
N LEU A 232 13.18 -23.91 3.02
CA LEU A 232 13.06 -24.67 4.25
C LEU A 232 11.87 -25.65 4.25
N ALA A 233 11.12 -25.73 3.14
CA ALA A 233 9.92 -26.54 3.02
C ALA A 233 8.87 -26.25 4.11
N LEU A 234 8.80 -25.00 4.59
CA LEU A 234 7.85 -24.55 5.61
C LEU A 234 6.47 -24.24 4.98
N PRO A 235 5.38 -24.61 5.63
CA PRO A 235 4.06 -24.20 5.21
C PRO A 235 3.85 -22.68 5.44
N VAL A 236 3.07 -22.06 4.55
CA VAL A 236 2.69 -20.65 4.65
C VAL A 236 1.17 -20.56 4.62
N VAL A 237 0.56 -20.10 5.71
CA VAL A 237 -0.85 -19.67 5.72
C VAL A 237 -0.92 -18.36 4.96
N MET A 238 -1.43 -18.42 3.74
CA MET A 238 -1.47 -17.30 2.82
C MET A 238 -2.87 -16.69 2.79
N ILE A 239 -3.00 -15.50 3.36
CA ILE A 239 -4.26 -14.77 3.39
C ILE A 239 -4.48 -14.12 2.02
N ARG A 240 -5.59 -14.46 1.37
CA ARG A 240 -5.99 -13.88 0.08
C ARG A 240 -6.31 -12.40 0.22
N ARG A 241 -6.09 -11.66 -0.87
CA ARG A 241 -6.50 -10.25 -0.94
C ARG A 241 -8.00 -10.11 -0.91
N PRO A 242 -8.54 -9.09 -0.23
CA PRO A 242 -9.93 -8.71 -0.41
C PRO A 242 -10.18 -8.28 -1.87
N THR A 243 -11.37 -8.50 -2.36
CA THR A 243 -11.78 -8.03 -3.69
C THR A 243 -11.72 -6.50 -3.71
N PRO A 244 -10.97 -5.89 -4.65
CA PRO A 244 -10.93 -4.44 -4.78
C PRO A 244 -12.28 -3.92 -5.28
N PRO A 245 -12.63 -2.65 -4.99
CA PRO A 245 -13.76 -1.98 -5.64
C PRO A 245 -13.54 -1.89 -7.16
N ASP A 246 -14.63 -1.93 -7.92
CA ASP A 246 -14.60 -1.74 -9.38
C ASP A 246 -13.95 -0.41 -9.76
N GLY A 247 -13.35 -0.35 -10.95
CA GLY A 247 -12.72 0.84 -11.50
C GLY A 247 -11.40 0.58 -12.19
N SER A 248 -10.78 1.64 -12.70
CA SER A 248 -9.49 1.58 -13.38
C SER A 248 -8.39 1.15 -12.41
N ALA A 249 -7.60 0.14 -12.79
CA ALA A 249 -6.48 -0.34 -12.01
C ALA A 249 -5.26 -0.62 -12.89
N VAL A 250 -4.08 -0.30 -12.38
CA VAL A 250 -2.80 -0.53 -13.05
C VAL A 250 -1.81 -1.23 -12.12
N PRO A 251 -0.90 -2.06 -12.68
CA PRO A 251 -0.03 -2.91 -11.87
C PRO A 251 1.24 -2.21 -11.36
N SER A 252 1.58 -1.03 -11.88
CA SER A 252 2.87 -0.40 -11.59
C SER A 252 2.81 1.14 -11.62
N VAL A 253 3.86 1.77 -11.10
CA VAL A 253 4.05 3.22 -11.15
C VAL A 253 4.14 3.73 -12.59
N ASP A 254 4.88 3.04 -13.45
CA ASP A 254 5.02 3.45 -14.86
C ASP A 254 3.69 3.38 -15.62
N ALA A 255 2.88 2.35 -15.35
CA ALA A 255 1.54 2.26 -15.92
C ALA A 255 0.60 3.37 -15.38
N ALA A 256 0.77 3.80 -14.13
CA ALA A 256 0.01 4.91 -13.57
C ALA A 256 0.41 6.26 -14.23
N LEU A 257 1.69 6.44 -14.48
CA LEU A 257 2.18 7.64 -15.19
C LEU A 257 1.68 7.68 -16.63
N ALA A 258 1.72 6.56 -17.34
CA ALA A 258 1.17 6.49 -18.71
C ALA A 258 -0.34 6.81 -18.73
N TRP A 259 -1.10 6.29 -17.78
CA TRP A 259 -2.53 6.60 -17.64
C TRP A 259 -2.76 8.09 -17.36
N LEU A 260 -1.92 8.73 -16.53
CA LEU A 260 -2.00 10.17 -16.24
C LEU A 260 -1.61 11.03 -17.47
N ASP A 261 -0.62 10.58 -18.26
CA ASP A 261 -0.25 11.26 -19.52
C ASP A 261 -1.41 11.27 -20.51
N GLU A 262 -2.15 10.16 -20.63
CA GLU A 262 -3.35 10.08 -21.46
C GLU A 262 -4.43 11.07 -20.98
N ARG A 263 -4.70 11.13 -19.67
CA ARG A 263 -5.69 12.06 -19.10
C ARG A 263 -5.30 13.51 -19.28
N TYR A 264 -4.01 13.83 -19.11
CA TYR A 264 -3.53 15.19 -19.37
C TYR A 264 -3.77 15.58 -20.83
N ALA A 265 -3.48 14.70 -21.78
CA ALA A 265 -3.70 14.95 -23.21
C ALA A 265 -5.19 15.07 -23.61
N GLU A 266 -6.13 14.49 -22.85
CA GLU A 266 -7.58 14.63 -23.08
C GLU A 266 -8.14 15.96 -22.58
N VAL A 267 -7.50 16.59 -21.61
CA VAL A 267 -7.94 17.85 -20.98
C VAL A 267 -7.38 19.08 -21.70
N PHE A 268 -6.22 18.95 -22.31
CA PHE A 268 -5.45 20.04 -22.93
C PHE A 268 -5.07 19.74 -24.38
#